data_9d904e3853fdd845174264f84bdbda1c
#
_entry.id   9d904e3853fdd845174264f84bdbda1c
#
_cell.length_a   1.000
_cell.length_b   1.000
_cell.length_c   1.000
_cell.angle_alpha   90.00
_cell.angle_beta   90.00
_cell.angle_gamma   90.00
#
_symmetry.space_group_name_H-M   'P 1'
#
loop_
_entity.id
_entity.type
_entity.pdbx_description
1 polymer ?
#
loop_
_entity_poly.entity_id
_entity_poly.type
_entity_poly.pdbx_seq_one_letter_code
_entity_poly.pdbx_strand_id
1 'polypeptide(L)'
;MTENLGSFCLVLHSHLPWVLGHGVWPHGMDWVNEAAAETYIPLLMELYKLVDDGYHPKLTIGITPVLCEMLRHPRFINGFVGYLDEKFNVAVNDYNDFTENRYEEGRIKLTKWWQEFYSRVKENFIQRYNKNIVGAFKKLQDMNLIDIITSGATHGYSPLLSKDTSIDAQFKTAVDSYKRHFGRPPTGVWLPECAYRPGYRWKNPITGEEYERPGVEYFIAKNGLKYFFIDTALLLGGKSQGVYAARFPLLAELWKQFESQYKEIPTSFEKSQYEPYLVSTTPSTPGPVGFFTRDEKTGIVVWSGEHGYPGCAEYLDFHKKNWPGGLKYWKVTSPKLDLGKKMLYWPDDVPGKLDENAGHYLNLIKEILKDYKNKNGKKGIIVAPYDAELFGHWWFEGNWWIARVLRWIEDDPEIDLTNSRIFLEN
;
A
#
# COMPACT_ATOMS: atom_id res chain seq x y z
N MET A 1 -16.34 -16.06 27.82
CA MET A 1 -15.55 -15.02 27.15
C MET A 1 -14.78 -15.71 26.04
N THR A 2 -14.93 -15.27 24.81
CA THR A 2 -14.14 -15.76 23.67
C THR A 2 -12.67 -15.43 23.93
N GLU A 3 -11.80 -16.38 23.66
CA GLU A 3 -10.38 -16.24 23.92
C GLU A 3 -9.74 -15.39 22.80
N ASN A 4 -9.07 -14.29 23.15
CA ASN A 4 -8.34 -13.47 22.19
C ASN A 4 -7.15 -14.24 21.60
N LEU A 5 -7.04 -14.26 20.27
CA LEU A 5 -6.04 -15.01 19.51
C LEU A 5 -4.75 -14.21 19.26
N GLY A 6 -4.86 -12.90 19.14
CA GLY A 6 -3.74 -12.02 18.83
C GLY A 6 -4.17 -10.73 18.15
N SER A 7 -3.23 -10.05 17.49
CA SER A 7 -3.44 -8.73 16.91
C SER A 7 -3.32 -8.74 15.39
N PHE A 8 -4.04 -7.81 14.74
CA PHE A 8 -3.93 -7.54 13.31
C PHE A 8 -3.57 -6.09 13.06
N CYS A 9 -2.58 -5.85 12.22
CA CYS A 9 -2.11 -4.53 11.79
C CYS A 9 -2.12 -4.44 10.27
N LEU A 10 -3.03 -3.64 9.72
CA LEU A 10 -3.00 -3.25 8.31
C LEU A 10 -1.99 -2.13 8.12
N VAL A 11 -1.08 -2.31 7.16
CA VAL A 11 -0.08 -1.29 6.79
C VAL A 11 -0.26 -0.93 5.32
N LEU A 12 -0.45 0.34 5.04
CA LEU A 12 -0.53 0.86 3.67
C LEU A 12 0.72 1.70 3.38
N HIS A 13 1.30 1.52 2.21
CA HIS A 13 2.42 2.33 1.74
C HIS A 13 1.98 3.14 0.53
N SER A 14 2.12 4.48 0.60
CA SER A 14 1.74 5.39 -0.47
C SER A 14 2.99 6.05 -1.06
N HIS A 15 3.24 5.76 -2.34
CA HIS A 15 4.38 6.32 -3.04
C HIS A 15 4.11 6.51 -4.54
N LEU A 16 4.50 7.67 -5.04
CA LEU A 16 4.68 7.93 -6.47
C LEU A 16 5.99 8.70 -6.66
N PRO A 17 6.73 8.49 -7.76
CA PRO A 17 7.88 9.30 -8.08
C PRO A 17 7.43 10.76 -8.36
N TRP A 18 8.39 11.69 -8.36
CA TRP A 18 8.07 13.08 -8.68
C TRP A 18 7.64 13.21 -10.15
N VAL A 19 6.35 13.47 -10.37
CA VAL A 19 5.74 13.58 -11.70
C VAL A 19 5.34 15.00 -12.10
N LEU A 20 5.40 15.94 -11.15
CA LEU A 20 5.07 17.34 -11.43
C LEU A 20 6.12 17.96 -12.37
N GLY A 21 5.71 18.30 -13.58
CA GLY A 21 6.62 18.83 -14.59
C GLY A 21 7.04 17.85 -15.69
N HIS A 22 6.60 16.58 -15.60
CA HIS A 22 6.86 15.56 -16.62
C HIS A 22 5.71 15.42 -17.66
N GLY A 23 5.00 16.50 -17.98
CA GLY A 23 3.83 16.45 -18.85
C GLY A 23 2.58 15.93 -18.13
N VAL A 24 1.62 15.40 -18.91
CA VAL A 24 0.34 14.91 -18.41
C VAL A 24 0.31 13.38 -18.45
N TRP A 25 0.40 12.78 -19.62
CA TRP A 25 0.30 11.34 -19.89
C TRP A 25 1.54 10.86 -20.69
N PRO A 26 2.01 9.58 -20.56
CA PRO A 26 1.50 8.51 -19.68
C PRO A 26 2.06 8.53 -18.24
N HIS A 27 3.23 9.15 -17.98
CA HIS A 27 3.93 9.10 -16.70
C HIS A 27 4.11 10.51 -16.09
N GLY A 28 3.12 11.38 -16.28
CA GLY A 28 3.12 12.74 -15.78
C GLY A 28 2.05 12.97 -14.72
N MET A 29 1.44 14.17 -14.77
CA MET A 29 0.45 14.61 -13.79
C MET A 29 -0.75 13.67 -13.62
N ASP A 30 -1.16 12.97 -14.69
CA ASP A 30 -2.29 12.04 -14.62
C ASP A 30 -2.06 10.90 -13.64
N TRP A 31 -0.83 10.47 -13.43
CA TRP A 31 -0.54 9.41 -12.48
C TRP A 31 -0.88 9.81 -11.04
N VAL A 32 -0.46 11.00 -10.60
CA VAL A 32 -0.82 11.49 -9.26
C VAL A 32 -2.29 11.89 -9.17
N ASN A 33 -2.90 12.36 -10.26
CA ASN A 33 -4.32 12.68 -10.33
C ASN A 33 -5.17 11.41 -10.21
N GLU A 34 -4.85 10.35 -10.96
CA GLU A 34 -5.54 9.06 -10.89
C GLU A 34 -5.42 8.46 -9.48
N ALA A 35 -4.21 8.41 -8.90
CA ALA A 35 -4.01 7.91 -7.53
C ALA A 35 -4.80 8.74 -6.50
N ALA A 36 -4.84 10.06 -6.62
CA ALA A 36 -5.62 10.90 -5.72
C ALA A 36 -7.13 10.67 -5.88
N ALA A 37 -7.62 10.53 -7.11
CA ALA A 37 -9.05 10.36 -7.41
C ALA A 37 -9.57 8.96 -7.10
N GLU A 38 -8.76 7.92 -7.34
CA GLU A 38 -9.20 6.53 -7.24
C GLU A 38 -8.76 5.88 -5.90
N THR A 39 -7.65 6.33 -5.28
CA THR A 39 -7.14 5.76 -4.03
C THR A 39 -7.24 6.72 -2.85
N TYR A 40 -6.49 7.83 -2.82
CA TYR A 40 -6.30 8.57 -1.57
C TYR A 40 -7.56 9.25 -1.05
N ILE A 41 -8.34 9.87 -1.92
CA ILE A 41 -9.62 10.50 -1.53
C ILE A 41 -10.68 9.45 -1.20
N PRO A 42 -10.92 8.39 -2.00
CA PRO A 42 -11.83 7.32 -1.63
C PRO A 42 -11.45 6.60 -0.33
N LEU A 43 -10.15 6.34 -0.09
CA LEU A 43 -9.69 5.78 1.18
C LEU A 43 -10.05 6.70 2.37
N LEU A 44 -9.78 8.01 2.24
CA LEU A 44 -10.18 8.98 3.26
C LEU A 44 -11.70 9.00 3.47
N MET A 45 -12.49 8.92 2.39
CA MET A 45 -13.95 8.88 2.50
C MET A 45 -14.41 7.68 3.34
N GLU A 46 -13.84 6.50 3.08
CA GLU A 46 -14.18 5.29 3.85
C GLU A 46 -13.68 5.36 5.31
N LEU A 47 -12.46 5.85 5.54
CA LEU A 47 -11.94 6.00 6.90
C LEU A 47 -12.77 7.00 7.73
N TYR A 48 -13.14 8.14 7.15
CA TYR A 48 -13.99 9.11 7.83
C TYR A 48 -15.40 8.58 8.04
N LYS A 49 -15.94 7.76 7.11
CA LYS A 49 -17.24 7.10 7.30
C LYS A 49 -17.19 6.10 8.45
N LEU A 50 -16.12 5.30 8.57
CA LEU A 50 -15.93 4.41 9.72
C LEU A 50 -15.95 5.20 11.04
N VAL A 51 -15.26 6.34 11.09
CA VAL A 51 -15.24 7.21 12.28
C VAL A 51 -16.62 7.80 12.57
N ASP A 52 -17.32 8.29 11.55
CA ASP A 52 -18.68 8.83 11.68
C ASP A 52 -19.66 7.73 12.16
N ASP A 53 -19.42 6.45 11.81
CA ASP A 53 -20.19 5.27 12.27
C ASP A 53 -19.74 4.78 13.68
N GLY A 54 -18.76 5.43 14.32
CA GLY A 54 -18.27 5.10 15.67
C GLY A 54 -17.12 4.10 15.73
N TYR A 55 -16.53 3.71 14.61
CA TYR A 55 -15.37 2.80 14.53
C TYR A 55 -14.04 3.52 14.62
N HIS A 56 -13.01 2.78 15.00
CA HIS A 56 -11.63 3.27 15.18
C HIS A 56 -10.69 2.55 14.19
N PRO A 57 -10.53 3.05 12.96
CA PRO A 57 -9.71 2.40 11.94
C PRO A 57 -8.21 2.47 12.30
N LYS A 58 -7.77 1.64 13.23
CA LYS A 58 -6.39 1.56 13.71
C LYS A 58 -5.48 0.94 12.65
N LEU A 59 -5.14 1.70 11.63
CA LEU A 59 -4.17 1.26 10.61
C LEU A 59 -2.89 2.09 10.64
N THR A 60 -1.82 1.54 10.08
CA THR A 60 -0.58 2.27 9.79
C THR A 60 -0.57 2.68 8.32
N ILE A 61 -0.27 3.94 8.02
CA ILE A 61 -0.12 4.39 6.63
C ILE A 61 1.20 5.12 6.42
N GLY A 62 2.01 4.63 5.49
CA GLY A 62 3.20 5.30 5.01
C GLY A 62 2.84 6.30 3.91
N ILE A 63 3.20 7.56 4.09
CA ILE A 63 3.10 8.58 3.03
C ILE A 63 4.50 9.11 2.80
N THR A 64 5.08 8.80 1.61
CA THR A 64 6.43 9.22 1.32
C THR A 64 6.58 10.74 1.29
N PRO A 65 7.73 11.30 1.69
CA PRO A 65 7.94 12.74 1.64
C PRO A 65 7.71 13.33 0.24
N VAL A 66 8.19 12.65 -0.80
CA VAL A 66 7.99 13.10 -2.19
C VAL A 66 6.50 13.18 -2.55
N LEU A 67 5.68 12.24 -2.08
CA LEU A 67 4.23 12.26 -2.31
C LEU A 67 3.57 13.39 -1.51
N CYS A 68 3.95 13.60 -0.24
CA CYS A 68 3.47 14.74 0.55
C CYS A 68 3.74 16.08 -0.15
N GLU A 69 4.96 16.26 -0.67
CA GLU A 69 5.33 17.48 -1.41
C GLU A 69 4.49 17.66 -2.67
N MET A 70 4.25 16.57 -3.44
CA MET A 70 3.40 16.63 -4.64
C MET A 70 1.94 16.98 -4.31
N LEU A 71 1.33 16.30 -3.32
CA LEU A 71 -0.06 16.53 -2.93
C LEU A 71 -0.30 17.91 -2.30
N ARG A 72 0.76 18.55 -1.78
CA ARG A 72 0.72 19.92 -1.25
C ARG A 72 1.14 20.99 -2.26
N HIS A 73 1.66 20.59 -3.39
CA HIS A 73 2.16 21.53 -4.40
C HIS A 73 1.02 22.29 -5.08
N PRO A 74 1.10 23.63 -5.26
CA PRO A 74 0.04 24.40 -5.91
C PRO A 74 -0.34 23.90 -7.31
N ARG A 75 0.62 23.36 -8.05
CA ARG A 75 0.37 22.81 -9.39
C ARG A 75 -0.59 21.60 -9.35
N PHE A 76 -0.41 20.70 -8.37
CA PHE A 76 -1.35 19.59 -8.14
C PHE A 76 -2.71 20.13 -7.68
N ILE A 77 -2.74 20.96 -6.63
CA ILE A 77 -3.97 21.48 -6.02
C ILE A 77 -4.86 22.18 -7.05
N ASN A 78 -4.25 23.02 -7.90
CA ASN A 78 -4.98 23.77 -8.92
C ASN A 78 -5.35 22.90 -10.14
N GLY A 79 -4.48 21.97 -10.53
CA GLY A 79 -4.70 21.09 -11.69
C GLY A 79 -5.71 19.98 -11.44
N PHE A 80 -5.75 19.45 -10.21
CA PHE A 80 -6.57 18.29 -9.87
C PHE A 80 -8.08 18.55 -10.00
N VAL A 81 -8.54 19.76 -9.67
CA VAL A 81 -9.96 20.13 -9.91
C VAL A 81 -10.29 20.06 -11.39
N GLY A 82 -9.41 20.59 -12.24
CA GLY A 82 -9.57 20.52 -13.70
C GLY A 82 -9.59 19.07 -14.22
N TYR A 83 -8.71 18.20 -13.69
CA TYR A 83 -8.71 16.77 -14.00
C TYR A 83 -10.06 16.10 -13.66
N LEU A 84 -10.62 16.39 -12.46
CA LEU A 84 -11.91 15.83 -12.06
C LEU A 84 -13.05 16.32 -12.95
N ASP A 85 -13.02 17.61 -13.37
CA ASP A 85 -13.99 18.16 -14.31
C ASP A 85 -13.84 17.52 -15.69
N GLU A 86 -12.63 17.28 -16.14
CA GLU A 86 -12.38 16.58 -17.40
C GLU A 86 -12.96 15.17 -17.37
N LYS A 87 -12.68 14.38 -16.33
CA LYS A 87 -13.22 13.01 -16.19
C LYS A 87 -14.74 12.98 -16.08
N PHE A 88 -15.34 13.95 -15.38
CA PHE A 88 -16.79 14.13 -15.38
C PHE A 88 -17.33 14.39 -16.79
N ASN A 89 -16.70 15.30 -17.54
CA ASN A 89 -17.12 15.63 -18.90
C ASN A 89 -16.92 14.46 -19.87
N VAL A 90 -15.88 13.65 -19.68
CA VAL A 90 -15.71 12.40 -20.42
C VAL A 90 -16.90 11.48 -20.20
N ALA A 91 -17.36 11.32 -18.96
CA ALA A 91 -18.55 10.50 -18.66
C ALA A 91 -19.84 11.08 -19.27
N VAL A 92 -19.96 12.41 -19.38
CA VAL A 92 -21.06 13.08 -20.09
C VAL A 92 -21.00 12.81 -21.59
N ASN A 93 -19.81 12.91 -22.19
CA ASN A 93 -19.61 12.65 -23.63
C ASN A 93 -19.90 11.17 -23.95
N ASP A 94 -19.42 10.24 -23.12
CA ASP A 94 -19.73 8.81 -23.27
C ASP A 94 -21.24 8.55 -23.12
N TYR A 95 -21.95 9.27 -22.24
CA TYR A 95 -23.40 9.18 -22.11
C TYR A 95 -24.10 9.55 -23.42
N ASN A 96 -23.71 10.66 -24.04
CA ASN A 96 -24.30 11.13 -25.30
C ASN A 96 -24.00 10.14 -26.43
N ASP A 97 -22.74 9.74 -26.59
CA ASP A 97 -22.30 8.76 -27.61
C ASP A 97 -23.06 7.43 -27.47
N PHE A 98 -23.14 6.87 -26.27
CA PHE A 98 -23.81 5.59 -26.03
C PHE A 98 -25.31 5.66 -26.22
N THR A 99 -25.94 6.82 -25.95
CA THR A 99 -27.36 7.05 -26.17
C THR A 99 -27.67 7.19 -27.64
N GLU A 100 -26.92 8.00 -28.38
CA GLU A 100 -27.09 8.24 -29.83
C GLU A 100 -26.86 6.96 -30.63
N ASN A 101 -25.82 6.19 -30.26
CA ASN A 101 -25.48 4.94 -30.95
C ASN A 101 -26.22 3.70 -30.39
N ARG A 102 -27.18 3.90 -29.48
CA ARG A 102 -28.04 2.85 -28.93
C ARG A 102 -27.28 1.67 -28.31
N TYR A 103 -26.24 1.97 -27.56
CA TYR A 103 -25.55 0.94 -26.74
C TYR A 103 -26.48 0.35 -25.68
N GLU A 104 -26.10 -0.76 -25.09
CA GLU A 104 -26.85 -1.42 -24.02
C GLU A 104 -27.11 -0.48 -22.82
N GLU A 105 -28.33 -0.52 -22.27
CA GLU A 105 -28.79 0.34 -21.17
C GLU A 105 -27.85 0.34 -19.98
N GLY A 106 -27.25 -0.82 -19.67
CA GLY A 106 -26.29 -0.96 -18.58
C GLY A 106 -25.05 -0.07 -18.74
N ARG A 107 -24.54 0.05 -19.98
CA ARG A 107 -23.40 0.92 -20.28
C ARG A 107 -23.77 2.40 -20.11
N ILE A 108 -24.98 2.77 -20.53
CA ILE A 108 -25.51 4.13 -20.37
C ILE A 108 -25.66 4.46 -18.86
N LYS A 109 -26.14 3.53 -18.04
CA LYS A 109 -26.23 3.72 -16.57
C LYS A 109 -24.85 3.92 -15.94
N LEU A 110 -23.82 3.21 -16.37
CA LEU A 110 -22.47 3.35 -15.86
C LEU A 110 -21.86 4.73 -16.13
N THR A 111 -22.25 5.43 -17.20
CA THR A 111 -21.76 6.81 -17.43
C THR A 111 -22.27 7.76 -16.34
N LYS A 112 -23.51 7.61 -15.88
CA LYS A 112 -24.06 8.38 -14.76
C LYS A 112 -23.37 8.04 -13.45
N TRP A 113 -23.11 6.77 -13.22
CA TRP A 113 -22.36 6.31 -12.06
C TRP A 113 -20.95 6.93 -11.99
N TRP A 114 -20.23 7.05 -13.13
CA TRP A 114 -18.95 7.75 -13.21
C TRP A 114 -19.09 9.26 -12.95
N GLN A 115 -20.12 9.91 -13.46
CA GLN A 115 -20.41 11.32 -13.17
C GLN A 115 -20.59 11.54 -11.66
N GLU A 116 -21.37 10.68 -11.00
CA GLU A 116 -21.57 10.72 -9.55
C GLU A 116 -20.27 10.45 -8.77
N PHE A 117 -19.47 9.49 -9.21
CA PHE A 117 -18.18 9.17 -8.59
C PHE A 117 -17.25 10.39 -8.59
N TYR A 118 -16.99 10.97 -9.76
CA TYR A 118 -16.08 12.13 -9.87
C TYR A 118 -16.64 13.38 -9.18
N SER A 119 -17.95 13.57 -9.17
CA SER A 119 -18.61 14.66 -8.42
C SER A 119 -18.37 14.50 -6.93
N ARG A 120 -18.56 13.29 -6.35
CA ARG A 120 -18.32 13.02 -4.93
C ARG A 120 -16.85 13.19 -4.55
N VAL A 121 -15.92 12.71 -5.38
CA VAL A 121 -14.49 12.89 -5.16
C VAL A 121 -14.15 14.38 -5.13
N LYS A 122 -14.66 15.17 -6.09
CA LYS A 122 -14.46 16.61 -6.17
C LYS A 122 -15.03 17.35 -4.98
N GLU A 123 -16.25 17.02 -4.57
CA GLU A 123 -16.90 17.61 -3.42
C GLU A 123 -16.09 17.36 -2.13
N ASN A 124 -15.68 16.12 -1.88
CA ASN A 124 -14.87 15.78 -0.72
C ASN A 124 -13.51 16.51 -0.75
N PHE A 125 -12.84 16.56 -1.90
CA PHE A 125 -11.58 17.27 -2.05
C PHE A 125 -11.70 18.75 -1.71
N ILE A 126 -12.74 19.42 -2.26
CA ILE A 126 -12.91 20.87 -2.09
C ILE A 126 -13.48 21.20 -0.71
N GLN A 127 -14.61 20.57 -0.34
CA GLN A 127 -15.38 20.98 0.82
C GLN A 127 -14.92 20.29 2.11
N ARG A 128 -14.82 18.94 2.12
CA ARG A 128 -14.48 18.20 3.32
C ARG A 128 -13.02 18.32 3.70
N TYR A 129 -12.12 18.24 2.69
CA TYR A 129 -10.67 18.23 2.91
C TYR A 129 -10.00 19.57 2.61
N ASN A 130 -10.74 20.60 2.20
CA ASN A 130 -10.22 21.92 1.90
C ASN A 130 -8.99 21.88 0.98
N LYS A 131 -9.03 21.06 -0.07
CA LYS A 131 -7.97 20.78 -1.04
C LYS A 131 -6.64 20.31 -0.40
N ASN A 132 -6.71 19.66 0.75
CA ASN A 132 -5.56 19.25 1.54
C ASN A 132 -5.65 17.77 1.96
N ILE A 133 -5.31 16.86 1.05
CA ILE A 133 -5.32 15.41 1.29
C ILE A 133 -4.40 15.04 2.47
N VAL A 134 -3.17 15.58 2.51
CA VAL A 134 -2.20 15.35 3.59
C VAL A 134 -2.76 15.80 4.94
N GLY A 135 -3.42 16.98 4.98
CA GLY A 135 -4.07 17.50 6.18
C GLY A 135 -5.25 16.66 6.64
N ALA A 136 -5.98 16.01 5.72
CA ALA A 136 -7.06 15.11 6.05
C ALA A 136 -6.54 13.83 6.75
N PHE A 137 -5.46 13.22 6.27
CA PHE A 137 -4.77 12.12 6.97
C PHE A 137 -4.23 12.58 8.33
N LYS A 138 -3.57 13.77 8.37
CA LYS A 138 -3.08 14.35 9.64
C LYS A 138 -4.19 14.44 10.69
N LYS A 139 -5.39 14.88 10.33
CA LYS A 139 -6.51 15.00 11.26
C LYS A 139 -6.88 13.64 11.88
N LEU A 140 -6.93 12.56 11.09
CA LEU A 140 -7.16 11.20 11.61
C LEU A 140 -6.03 10.76 12.56
N GLN A 141 -4.79 11.10 12.26
CA GLN A 141 -3.65 10.84 13.14
C GLN A 141 -3.73 11.65 14.46
N ASP A 142 -4.10 12.93 14.38
CA ASP A 142 -4.25 13.79 15.57
C ASP A 142 -5.37 13.28 16.51
N MET A 143 -6.37 12.59 15.96
CA MET A 143 -7.41 11.88 16.69
C MET A 143 -6.99 10.49 17.20
N ASN A 144 -5.73 10.07 16.99
CA ASN A 144 -5.20 8.73 17.31
C ASN A 144 -5.93 7.56 16.62
N LEU A 145 -6.56 7.82 15.49
CA LEU A 145 -7.29 6.81 14.72
C LEU A 145 -6.40 6.04 13.74
N ILE A 146 -5.33 6.67 13.27
CA ILE A 146 -4.32 6.05 12.40
C ILE A 146 -2.92 6.41 12.88
N ASP A 147 -1.92 5.63 12.46
CA ASP A 147 -0.51 5.99 12.60
C ASP A 147 0.09 6.29 11.23
N ILE A 148 0.62 7.50 11.03
CA ILE A 148 1.30 7.87 9.80
C ILE A 148 2.79 7.67 9.99
N ILE A 149 3.43 6.94 9.08
CA ILE A 149 4.88 6.73 9.04
C ILE A 149 5.50 7.40 7.82
N THR A 150 6.81 7.60 7.87
CA THR A 150 7.57 8.16 6.75
C THR A 150 8.24 7.08 5.90
N SER A 151 9.03 7.49 4.91
CA SER A 151 9.92 6.63 4.11
C SER A 151 11.21 7.38 3.81
N GLY A 152 12.14 6.84 3.01
CA GLY A 152 13.24 7.62 2.46
C GLY A 152 12.73 8.82 1.68
N ALA A 153 13.40 9.96 1.77
CA ALA A 153 12.91 11.25 1.24
C ALA A 153 12.51 11.19 -0.25
N THR A 154 13.30 10.53 -1.08
CA THR A 154 13.06 10.31 -2.51
C THR A 154 12.84 8.84 -2.86
N HIS A 155 12.52 8.03 -1.85
CA HIS A 155 12.31 6.58 -1.98
C HIS A 155 13.52 5.83 -2.55
N GLY A 156 14.75 6.32 -2.27
CA GLY A 156 15.98 5.68 -2.72
C GLY A 156 16.20 4.33 -2.05
N TYR A 157 16.47 3.27 -2.83
CA TYR A 157 16.70 1.90 -2.35
C TYR A 157 17.94 1.84 -1.45
N SER A 158 17.74 1.94 -0.13
CA SER A 158 18.78 2.20 0.87
C SER A 158 19.97 1.22 0.82
N PRO A 159 19.80 -0.12 0.64
CA PRO A 159 20.91 -1.05 0.56
C PRO A 159 21.87 -0.80 -0.61
N LEU A 160 21.39 -0.23 -1.71
CA LEU A 160 22.20 0.02 -2.92
C LEU A 160 22.81 1.43 -2.96
N LEU A 161 22.45 2.33 -2.05
CA LEU A 161 23.11 3.63 -1.97
C LEU A 161 24.56 3.45 -1.53
N SER A 162 25.50 3.84 -2.40
CA SER A 162 26.94 3.60 -2.20
C SER A 162 27.57 4.42 -1.06
N LYS A 163 26.93 5.54 -0.68
CA LYS A 163 27.43 6.43 0.38
C LYS A 163 26.48 6.43 1.58
N ASP A 164 27.04 6.20 2.76
CA ASP A 164 26.30 6.22 4.03
C ASP A 164 25.71 7.60 4.33
N THR A 165 26.39 8.67 3.91
CA THR A 165 25.84 10.04 3.99
C THR A 165 24.58 10.24 3.15
N SER A 166 24.44 9.50 2.04
CA SER A 166 23.20 9.54 1.24
C SER A 166 22.05 8.84 1.96
N ILE A 167 22.32 7.72 2.65
CA ILE A 167 21.30 7.03 3.46
C ILE A 167 20.84 7.93 4.61
N ASP A 168 21.79 8.55 5.33
CA ASP A 168 21.48 9.49 6.41
C ASP A 168 20.65 10.68 5.91
N ALA A 169 21.02 11.26 4.78
CA ALA A 169 20.29 12.37 4.16
C ALA A 169 18.85 11.99 3.78
N GLN A 170 18.63 10.75 3.28
CA GLN A 170 17.28 10.25 2.98
C GLN A 170 16.39 10.26 4.23
N PHE A 171 16.86 9.73 5.37
CA PHE A 171 16.05 9.68 6.59
C PHE A 171 15.95 11.04 7.28
N LYS A 172 17.02 11.82 7.33
CA LYS A 172 16.99 13.16 7.93
C LYS A 172 15.99 14.08 7.21
N THR A 173 16.08 14.14 5.89
CA THR A 173 15.14 14.93 5.07
C THR A 173 13.71 14.43 5.23
N ALA A 174 13.52 13.11 5.32
CA ALA A 174 12.21 12.51 5.55
C ALA A 174 11.60 12.96 6.89
N VAL A 175 12.38 12.91 7.96
CA VAL A 175 11.92 13.37 9.29
C VAL A 175 11.59 14.85 9.29
N ASP A 176 12.38 15.69 8.63
CA ASP A 176 12.14 17.12 8.55
C ASP A 176 10.89 17.45 7.70
N SER A 177 10.69 16.76 6.57
CA SER A 177 9.48 16.86 5.77
C SER A 177 8.24 16.42 6.56
N TYR A 178 8.33 15.28 7.25
CA TYR A 178 7.25 14.77 8.07
C TYR A 178 6.84 15.77 9.17
N LYS A 179 7.80 16.35 9.91
CA LYS A 179 7.51 17.37 10.92
C LYS A 179 6.80 18.59 10.34
N ARG A 180 7.19 19.03 9.14
CA ARG A 180 6.54 20.15 8.45
C ARG A 180 5.09 19.86 8.09
N HIS A 181 4.79 18.63 7.63
CA HIS A 181 3.45 18.25 7.19
C HIS A 181 2.54 17.82 8.35
N PHE A 182 3.07 17.10 9.32
CA PHE A 182 2.28 16.46 10.37
C PHE A 182 2.45 17.08 11.77
N GLY A 183 3.40 18.03 11.95
CA GLY A 183 3.57 18.81 13.18
C GLY A 183 4.25 18.06 14.35
N ARG A 184 4.69 16.82 14.14
CA ARG A 184 5.37 15.97 15.12
C ARG A 184 6.42 15.09 14.43
N PRO A 185 7.42 14.52 15.15
CA PRO A 185 8.34 13.57 14.53
C PRO A 185 7.62 12.25 14.19
N PRO A 186 8.01 11.56 13.11
CA PRO A 186 7.54 10.21 12.83
C PRO A 186 8.13 9.21 13.82
N THR A 187 7.40 8.13 14.11
CA THR A 187 7.90 7.02 14.93
C THR A 187 8.42 5.86 14.09
N GLY A 188 7.74 5.56 12.97
CA GLY A 188 8.06 4.47 12.07
C GLY A 188 8.50 4.93 10.70
N VAL A 189 9.11 4.00 9.96
CA VAL A 189 9.55 4.19 8.59
C VAL A 189 9.26 2.97 7.73
N TRP A 190 8.71 3.19 6.55
CA TRP A 190 8.71 2.21 5.48
C TRP A 190 10.04 2.30 4.74
N LEU A 191 10.86 1.27 4.85
CA LEU A 191 12.05 1.19 4.01
C LEU A 191 11.63 1.04 2.56
N PRO A 192 12.21 1.82 1.62
CA PRO A 192 11.93 1.64 0.20
C PRO A 192 12.04 0.17 -0.20
N GLU A 193 10.93 -0.40 -0.71
CA GLU A 193 10.79 -1.80 -1.11
C GLU A 193 11.02 -2.83 0.04
N CYS A 194 10.74 -2.48 1.30
CA CYS A 194 11.07 -3.29 2.48
C CYS A 194 12.55 -3.70 2.56
N ALA A 195 13.42 -2.98 1.86
CA ALA A 195 14.80 -3.36 1.66
C ALA A 195 15.68 -2.97 2.85
N TYR A 196 16.25 -3.98 3.49
CA TYR A 196 17.14 -3.83 4.63
C TYR A 196 18.49 -4.52 4.37
N ARG A 197 19.57 -3.95 4.90
CA ARG A 197 20.85 -4.62 5.06
C ARG A 197 21.44 -4.36 6.44
N PRO A 198 22.06 -5.36 7.07
CA PRO A 198 22.83 -5.19 8.31
C PRO A 198 24.13 -4.41 8.09
N GLY A 199 24.84 -4.10 9.16
CA GLY A 199 26.22 -3.65 9.10
C GLY A 199 27.13 -4.73 8.53
N TYR A 200 28.09 -4.35 7.70
CA TYR A 200 29.02 -5.30 7.06
C TYR A 200 30.26 -4.62 6.50
N ARG A 201 31.32 -5.40 6.30
CA ARG A 201 32.50 -4.98 5.56
C ARG A 201 32.19 -4.91 4.07
N TRP A 202 32.26 -3.72 3.52
CA TRP A 202 31.93 -3.45 2.13
C TRP A 202 33.18 -3.13 1.32
N LYS A 203 33.25 -3.66 0.11
CA LYS A 203 34.27 -3.34 -0.87
C LYS A 203 33.66 -2.49 -1.97
N ASN A 204 34.20 -1.29 -2.17
CA ASN A 204 33.78 -0.43 -3.26
C ASN A 204 34.12 -1.09 -4.61
N PRO A 205 33.12 -1.38 -5.46
CA PRO A 205 33.36 -2.10 -6.71
C PRO A 205 34.15 -1.28 -7.75
N ILE A 206 34.28 0.05 -7.56
CA ILE A 206 34.97 0.95 -8.46
C ILE A 206 36.40 1.21 -7.96
N THR A 207 36.56 1.58 -6.68
CA THR A 207 37.84 1.98 -6.11
C THR A 207 38.63 0.82 -5.48
N GLY A 208 37.93 -0.28 -5.15
CA GLY A 208 38.50 -1.40 -4.39
C GLY A 208 38.69 -1.12 -2.89
N GLU A 209 38.39 0.08 -2.42
CA GLU A 209 38.48 0.46 -1.01
C GLU A 209 37.51 -0.37 -0.15
N GLU A 210 37.99 -0.84 0.99
CA GLU A 210 37.20 -1.62 1.93
C GLU A 210 37.02 -0.87 3.25
N TYR A 211 35.79 -0.85 3.76
CA TYR A 211 35.50 -0.28 5.08
C TYR A 211 34.23 -0.90 5.68
N GLU A 212 34.08 -0.76 7.01
CA GLU A 212 32.87 -1.19 7.71
C GLU A 212 31.75 -0.19 7.46
N ARG A 213 30.62 -0.67 6.96
CA ARG A 213 29.41 0.12 6.73
C ARG A 213 28.40 -0.15 7.83
N PRO A 214 27.84 0.90 8.46
CA PRO A 214 26.72 0.73 9.38
C PRO A 214 25.52 0.08 8.72
N GLY A 215 24.74 -0.69 9.50
CA GLY A 215 23.45 -1.19 9.07
C GLY A 215 22.46 -0.05 8.84
N VAL A 216 21.41 -0.33 8.06
CA VAL A 216 20.37 0.67 7.77
C VAL A 216 19.69 1.13 9.07
N GLU A 217 19.55 0.24 10.06
CA GLU A 217 19.00 0.55 11.38
C GLU A 217 19.79 1.62 12.15
N TYR A 218 21.09 1.74 11.90
CA TYR A 218 21.91 2.82 12.48
C TYR A 218 21.38 4.20 12.09
N PHE A 219 21.08 4.39 10.80
CA PHE A 219 20.56 5.66 10.28
C PHE A 219 19.11 5.91 10.70
N ILE A 220 18.32 4.84 10.82
CA ILE A 220 16.95 4.89 11.37
C ILE A 220 17.01 5.41 12.82
N ALA A 221 17.80 4.77 13.70
CA ALA A 221 17.95 5.16 15.09
C ALA A 221 18.54 6.57 15.25
N LYS A 222 19.58 6.90 14.45
CA LYS A 222 20.24 8.23 14.44
C LYS A 222 19.27 9.36 14.16
N ASN A 223 18.25 9.11 13.31
CA ASN A 223 17.23 10.08 12.95
C ASN A 223 15.96 9.99 13.83
N GLY A 224 16.02 9.25 14.94
CA GLY A 224 14.96 9.18 15.95
C GLY A 224 13.79 8.27 15.61
N LEU A 225 13.87 7.53 14.50
CA LEU A 225 12.88 6.54 14.10
C LEU A 225 13.05 5.26 14.95
N LYS A 226 11.94 4.56 15.23
CA LYS A 226 11.89 3.46 16.21
C LYS A 226 11.64 2.10 15.60
N TYR A 227 11.01 2.02 14.42
CA TYR A 227 10.67 0.75 13.79
C TYR A 227 10.53 0.86 12.28
N PHE A 228 10.63 -0.30 11.61
CA PHE A 228 10.46 -0.48 10.18
C PHE A 228 9.84 -1.84 9.84
N PHE A 229 9.71 -2.14 8.56
CA PHE A 229 9.12 -3.38 8.05
C PHE A 229 10.08 -4.09 7.12
N ILE A 230 10.04 -5.43 7.12
CA ILE A 230 10.84 -6.28 6.22
C ILE A 230 9.97 -7.37 5.60
N ASP A 231 10.47 -7.95 4.53
CA ASP A 231 9.90 -9.16 3.94
C ASP A 231 10.27 -10.41 4.76
N THR A 232 9.42 -11.43 4.68
CA THR A 232 9.59 -12.72 5.38
C THR A 232 10.93 -13.38 5.04
N ALA A 233 11.37 -13.31 3.81
CA ALA A 233 12.65 -13.86 3.36
C ALA A 233 13.87 -13.24 4.06
N LEU A 234 13.80 -11.98 4.50
CA LEU A 234 14.86 -11.35 5.26
C LEU A 234 14.94 -11.84 6.71
N LEU A 235 13.83 -12.32 7.28
CA LEU A 235 13.78 -12.87 8.63
C LEU A 235 14.13 -14.35 8.66
N LEU A 236 13.47 -15.14 7.81
CA LEU A 236 13.51 -16.61 7.86
C LEU A 236 14.57 -17.20 6.95
N GLY A 237 15.13 -16.43 6.02
CA GLY A 237 15.95 -16.96 4.95
C GLY A 237 15.08 -17.61 3.86
N GLY A 238 15.68 -18.39 3.01
CA GLY A 238 14.99 -19.10 1.95
C GLY A 238 15.64 -18.95 0.58
N LYS A 239 15.07 -19.63 -0.40
CA LYS A 239 15.52 -19.55 -1.79
C LYS A 239 14.91 -18.33 -2.44
N SER A 240 15.72 -17.50 -3.10
CA SER A 240 15.22 -16.43 -3.96
C SER A 240 14.29 -17.03 -5.01
N GLN A 241 13.03 -16.72 -4.90
CA GLN A 241 12.07 -17.10 -5.93
C GLN A 241 12.09 -16.00 -6.99
N GLY A 242 12.56 -16.34 -8.17
CA GLY A 242 12.39 -15.53 -9.37
C GLY A 242 10.90 -15.50 -9.75
N VAL A 243 10.06 -14.88 -8.91
CA VAL A 243 8.59 -14.85 -9.09
C VAL A 243 8.20 -14.34 -10.48
N TYR A 244 9.01 -13.46 -11.05
CA TYR A 244 8.82 -12.97 -12.41
C TYR A 244 9.52 -13.81 -13.47
N ALA A 245 10.48 -14.65 -13.10
CA ALA A 245 11.21 -15.48 -14.08
C ALA A 245 10.26 -16.48 -14.75
N ALA A 246 9.32 -17.06 -14.00
CA ALA A 246 8.33 -17.97 -14.56
C ALA A 246 7.31 -17.29 -15.49
N ARG A 247 7.08 -15.99 -15.32
CA ARG A 247 6.10 -15.22 -16.10
C ARG A 247 6.65 -14.73 -17.45
N PHE A 248 7.98 -14.55 -17.52
CA PHE A 248 8.66 -14.07 -18.73
C PHE A 248 9.69 -15.08 -19.19
N PRO A 249 9.50 -15.77 -20.34
CA PRO A 249 10.40 -16.83 -20.81
C PRO A 249 11.88 -16.41 -20.87
N LEU A 250 12.14 -15.16 -21.27
CA LEU A 250 13.51 -14.63 -21.33
C LEU A 250 14.17 -14.52 -19.95
N LEU A 251 13.40 -14.11 -18.93
CA LEU A 251 13.89 -14.05 -17.54
C LEU A 251 14.07 -15.45 -16.93
N ALA A 252 13.21 -16.39 -17.31
CA ALA A 252 13.35 -17.79 -16.89
C ALA A 252 14.65 -18.40 -17.45
N GLU A 253 15.01 -18.08 -18.67
CA GLU A 253 16.26 -18.57 -19.29
C GLU A 253 17.49 -17.91 -18.66
N LEU A 254 17.44 -16.61 -18.39
CA LEU A 254 18.50 -15.90 -17.63
C LEU A 254 18.63 -16.47 -16.21
N TRP A 255 17.54 -16.74 -15.53
CA TRP A 255 17.55 -17.31 -14.17
C TRP A 255 18.28 -18.67 -14.14
N LYS A 256 18.03 -19.57 -15.10
CA LYS A 256 18.72 -20.85 -15.19
C LYS A 256 20.24 -20.72 -15.24
N GLN A 257 20.78 -19.64 -15.86
CA GLN A 257 22.21 -19.38 -15.91
C GLN A 257 22.81 -19.01 -14.56
N PHE A 258 22.03 -18.39 -13.68
CA PHE A 258 22.47 -17.93 -12.36
C PHE A 258 22.06 -18.86 -11.22
N GLU A 259 21.08 -19.72 -11.43
CA GLU A 259 20.52 -20.59 -10.39
C GLU A 259 21.59 -21.48 -9.73
N SER A 260 22.56 -21.99 -10.50
CA SER A 260 23.68 -22.79 -9.99
C SER A 260 24.68 -22.03 -9.12
N GLN A 261 24.73 -20.68 -9.26
CA GLN A 261 25.60 -19.81 -8.47
C GLN A 261 24.92 -19.34 -7.17
N TYR A 262 23.60 -19.52 -7.07
CA TYR A 262 22.82 -19.08 -5.93
C TYR A 262 22.93 -20.06 -4.77
N LYS A 263 23.54 -19.61 -3.68
CA LYS A 263 23.54 -20.40 -2.44
C LYS A 263 22.25 -20.16 -1.70
N GLU A 264 21.51 -21.26 -1.45
CA GLU A 264 20.35 -21.22 -0.57
C GLU A 264 20.78 -20.77 0.85
N ILE A 265 20.14 -19.75 1.37
CA ILE A 265 20.33 -19.34 2.77
C ILE A 265 19.48 -20.28 3.62
N PRO A 266 20.08 -21.04 4.55
CA PRO A 266 19.30 -21.96 5.39
C PRO A 266 18.16 -21.24 6.07
N THR A 267 16.96 -21.80 5.99
CA THR A 267 15.78 -21.26 6.67
C THR A 267 15.96 -21.45 8.18
N SER A 268 15.88 -20.37 8.94
CA SER A 268 15.85 -20.44 10.40
C SER A 268 14.42 -20.56 10.88
N PHE A 269 14.12 -21.56 11.69
CA PHE A 269 12.80 -21.78 12.32
C PHE A 269 12.74 -21.24 13.77
N GLU A 270 13.78 -20.59 14.24
CA GLU A 270 13.83 -20.03 15.59
C GLU A 270 13.03 -18.72 15.72
N LYS A 271 12.76 -18.06 14.58
CA LYS A 271 12.02 -16.79 14.52
C LYS A 271 10.67 -16.98 13.83
N SER A 272 9.75 -16.07 14.14
CA SER A 272 8.41 -16.07 13.55
C SER A 272 8.06 -14.70 12.98
N GLN A 273 7.43 -14.68 11.81
CA GLN A 273 6.90 -13.46 11.20
C GLN A 273 5.74 -12.83 12.01
N TYR A 274 5.24 -13.54 13.01
CA TYR A 274 4.14 -13.09 13.87
C TYR A 274 4.63 -12.44 15.17
N GLU A 275 5.89 -12.07 15.22
CA GLU A 275 6.52 -11.37 16.34
C GLU A 275 7.37 -10.20 15.84
N PRO A 276 7.37 -9.06 16.53
CA PRO A 276 8.36 -8.01 16.28
C PRO A 276 9.70 -8.40 16.92
N TYR A 277 10.79 -7.89 16.35
CA TYR A 277 12.14 -8.09 16.86
C TYR A 277 12.88 -6.76 16.94
N LEU A 278 13.93 -6.73 17.74
CA LEU A 278 14.89 -5.63 17.78
C LEU A 278 16.12 -5.99 16.96
N VAL A 279 16.67 -5.00 16.26
CA VAL A 279 17.92 -5.13 15.51
C VAL A 279 18.90 -4.02 15.85
N SER A 280 20.18 -4.42 16.03
CA SER A 280 21.31 -3.53 16.23
C SER A 280 22.58 -4.26 15.76
N THR A 281 22.94 -4.12 14.50
CA THR A 281 24.10 -4.81 13.89
C THR A 281 25.37 -3.95 13.92
N THR A 282 25.22 -2.66 14.24
CA THR A 282 26.32 -1.70 14.33
C THR A 282 26.53 -1.34 15.80
N PRO A 283 27.73 -1.56 16.41
CA PRO A 283 27.97 -1.30 17.83
C PRO A 283 27.68 0.14 18.27
N SER A 284 27.84 1.12 17.37
CA SER A 284 27.56 2.55 17.65
C SER A 284 26.11 2.96 17.40
N THR A 285 25.19 2.02 17.13
CA THR A 285 23.76 2.33 16.94
C THR A 285 23.22 3.00 18.21
N PRO A 286 22.55 4.17 18.11
CA PRO A 286 22.08 4.93 19.28
C PRO A 286 21.05 4.18 20.17
N GLY A 287 20.50 3.09 19.66
CA GLY A 287 19.59 2.18 20.35
C GLY A 287 19.06 1.14 19.37
N PRO A 288 18.50 0.04 19.85
CA PRO A 288 17.90 -0.96 18.99
C PRO A 288 16.68 -0.38 18.30
N VAL A 289 16.43 -0.84 17.05
CA VAL A 289 15.27 -0.47 16.26
C VAL A 289 14.38 -1.68 16.14
N GLY A 290 13.08 -1.49 16.35
CA GLY A 290 12.09 -2.54 16.17
C GLY A 290 11.85 -2.82 14.69
N PHE A 291 11.49 -4.05 14.35
CA PHE A 291 10.96 -4.34 13.03
C PHE A 291 9.84 -5.36 13.06
N PHE A 292 8.96 -5.20 12.12
CA PHE A 292 7.87 -6.13 11.82
C PHE A 292 8.15 -6.86 10.52
N THR A 293 7.57 -8.05 10.40
CA THR A 293 7.71 -8.88 9.21
C THR A 293 6.36 -9.04 8.53
N ARG A 294 6.33 -8.95 7.20
CA ARG A 294 5.14 -9.19 6.37
C ARG A 294 4.63 -10.61 6.58
N ASP A 295 3.31 -10.78 6.63
CA ASP A 295 2.70 -12.10 6.50
C ASP A 295 2.43 -12.44 5.02
N GLU A 296 2.97 -13.56 4.55
CA GLU A 296 2.84 -13.99 3.14
C GLU A 296 1.44 -14.49 2.79
N LYS A 297 0.76 -15.16 3.75
CA LYS A 297 -0.56 -15.75 3.48
C LYS A 297 -1.62 -14.68 3.23
N THR A 298 -1.66 -13.66 4.07
CA THR A 298 -2.54 -12.51 3.85
C THR A 298 -2.11 -11.68 2.64
N GLY A 299 -0.81 -11.65 2.36
CA GLY A 299 -0.25 -10.98 1.19
C GLY A 299 -0.77 -11.53 -0.13
N ILE A 300 -0.68 -12.84 -0.34
CA ILE A 300 -0.98 -13.49 -1.63
C ILE A 300 -2.44 -13.33 -2.05
N VAL A 301 -3.39 -13.41 -1.10
CA VAL A 301 -4.82 -13.29 -1.40
C VAL A 301 -5.26 -11.88 -1.82
N VAL A 302 -4.42 -10.88 -1.55
CA VAL A 302 -4.68 -9.48 -1.92
C VAL A 302 -3.85 -9.06 -3.14
N TRP A 303 -2.57 -9.48 -3.24
CA TRP A 303 -1.70 -9.07 -4.35
C TRP A 303 -1.95 -9.81 -5.66
N SER A 304 -2.46 -11.03 -5.61
CA SER A 304 -2.58 -11.83 -6.82
C SER A 304 -3.79 -11.43 -7.67
N GLY A 305 -3.56 -10.91 -8.85
CA GLY A 305 -4.61 -10.68 -9.85
C GLY A 305 -5.16 -11.95 -10.50
N GLU A 306 -4.53 -13.12 -10.27
CA GLU A 306 -4.95 -14.42 -10.79
C GLU A 306 -5.69 -15.27 -9.76
N HIS A 307 -5.24 -15.22 -8.51
CA HIS A 307 -5.73 -16.08 -7.42
C HIS A 307 -6.21 -15.30 -6.20
N GLY A 308 -6.00 -13.96 -6.20
CA GLY A 308 -6.43 -13.08 -5.13
C GLY A 308 -7.75 -12.35 -5.44
N TYR A 309 -8.19 -11.58 -4.48
CA TYR A 309 -9.46 -10.85 -4.56
C TYR A 309 -9.55 -9.91 -5.78
N PRO A 310 -8.50 -9.16 -6.18
CA PRO A 310 -8.60 -8.26 -7.34
C PRO A 310 -8.97 -8.97 -8.65
N GLY A 311 -8.76 -10.29 -8.73
CA GLY A 311 -9.10 -11.12 -9.87
C GLY A 311 -10.54 -11.64 -9.88
N CYS A 312 -11.39 -11.31 -8.89
CA CYS A 312 -12.77 -11.74 -8.86
C CYS A 312 -13.57 -11.20 -10.05
N ALA A 313 -14.46 -12.03 -10.55
CA ALA A 313 -15.19 -11.79 -11.80
C ALA A 313 -16.06 -10.53 -11.79
N GLU A 314 -16.55 -10.14 -10.63
CA GLU A 314 -17.49 -9.05 -10.39
C GLU A 314 -16.84 -7.67 -10.39
N TYR A 315 -15.53 -7.58 -10.09
CA TYR A 315 -14.84 -6.32 -9.91
C TYR A 315 -14.51 -5.61 -11.21
N LEU A 316 -14.32 -4.29 -11.12
CA LEU A 316 -14.01 -3.43 -12.27
C LEU A 316 -12.65 -3.82 -12.88
N ASP A 317 -12.62 -4.06 -14.18
CA ASP A 317 -11.38 -4.38 -14.89
C ASP A 317 -10.49 -3.14 -15.02
N PHE A 318 -9.25 -3.28 -14.60
CA PHE A 318 -8.26 -2.20 -14.66
C PHE A 318 -7.80 -1.92 -16.11
N HIS A 319 -7.69 -2.94 -16.95
CA HIS A 319 -7.00 -2.86 -18.25
C HIS A 319 -7.88 -2.38 -19.38
N LYS A 320 -9.17 -2.76 -19.39
CA LYS A 320 -10.10 -2.41 -20.46
C LYS A 320 -10.69 -1.03 -20.25
N LYS A 321 -10.33 -0.09 -21.14
CA LYS A 321 -10.77 1.31 -21.10
C LYS A 321 -11.54 1.68 -22.36
N ASN A 322 -12.52 2.59 -22.23
CA ASN A 322 -13.22 3.21 -23.34
C ASN A 322 -12.43 4.43 -23.84
N TRP A 323 -11.92 4.37 -25.06
CA TRP A 323 -11.12 5.45 -25.62
C TRP A 323 -11.98 6.38 -26.49
N PRO A 324 -11.66 7.72 -26.55
CA PRO A 324 -10.44 8.36 -26.05
C PRO A 324 -10.45 8.74 -24.57
N GLY A 325 -11.59 8.75 -23.88
CA GLY A 325 -11.74 9.29 -22.52
C GLY A 325 -11.10 8.43 -21.41
N GLY A 326 -10.91 7.13 -21.65
CA GLY A 326 -10.20 6.23 -20.75
C GLY A 326 -11.02 5.72 -19.56
N LEU A 327 -12.36 5.91 -19.52
CA LEU A 327 -13.20 5.35 -18.46
C LEU A 327 -13.37 3.83 -18.58
N LYS A 328 -13.61 3.19 -17.46
CA LYS A 328 -13.72 1.73 -17.32
C LYS A 328 -15.21 1.34 -17.21
N TYR A 329 -15.68 0.41 -18.07
CA TYR A 329 -17.09 -0.02 -18.12
C TYR A 329 -17.24 -1.54 -17.97
N TRP A 330 -16.13 -2.27 -17.88
CA TRP A 330 -16.15 -3.73 -17.91
C TRP A 330 -15.62 -4.32 -16.59
N LYS A 331 -16.14 -5.47 -16.25
CA LYS A 331 -15.68 -6.25 -15.09
C LYS A 331 -14.58 -7.23 -15.51
N VAL A 332 -13.84 -7.72 -14.55
CA VAL A 332 -12.79 -8.73 -14.73
C VAL A 332 -13.32 -9.94 -15.49
N THR A 333 -14.51 -10.41 -15.19
CA THR A 333 -15.18 -11.58 -15.80
C THR A 333 -14.37 -12.87 -15.60
N SER A 334 -13.10 -12.84 -15.96
CA SER A 334 -12.05 -13.83 -15.66
C SER A 334 -10.68 -13.20 -15.89
N PRO A 335 -9.68 -13.47 -15.04
CA PRO A 335 -8.33 -12.90 -15.18
C PRO A 335 -7.63 -13.25 -16.49
N LYS A 336 -7.95 -14.41 -17.08
CA LYS A 336 -7.32 -14.91 -18.31
C LYS A 336 -8.13 -14.61 -19.58
N LEU A 337 -9.26 -13.91 -19.43
CA LEU A 337 -10.13 -13.63 -20.56
C LEU A 337 -9.57 -12.45 -21.39
N ASP A 338 -9.64 -12.61 -22.72
CA ASP A 338 -9.33 -11.54 -23.66
C ASP A 338 -10.18 -10.28 -23.39
N LEU A 339 -9.57 -9.09 -23.51
CA LEU A 339 -10.23 -7.81 -23.23
C LEU A 339 -11.51 -7.63 -24.06
N GLY A 340 -11.56 -8.14 -25.30
CA GLY A 340 -12.72 -8.06 -26.18
C GLY A 340 -13.95 -8.78 -25.62
N LYS A 341 -13.74 -9.82 -24.81
CA LYS A 341 -14.80 -10.70 -24.29
C LYS A 341 -15.25 -10.36 -22.87
N LYS A 342 -14.66 -9.35 -22.21
CA LYS A 342 -15.05 -8.93 -20.87
C LYS A 342 -16.47 -8.34 -20.86
N MET A 343 -17.25 -8.74 -19.85
CA MET A 343 -18.63 -8.36 -19.65
C MET A 343 -18.74 -6.98 -18.99
N LEU A 344 -19.91 -6.35 -19.10
CA LEU A 344 -20.18 -5.09 -18.41
C LEU A 344 -20.06 -5.22 -16.89
N TYR A 345 -19.56 -4.16 -16.29
CA TYR A 345 -19.50 -4.00 -14.85
C TYR A 345 -20.87 -3.65 -14.27
N TRP A 346 -21.19 -4.21 -13.13
CA TRP A 346 -22.42 -3.94 -12.40
C TRP A 346 -22.08 -3.59 -10.96
N PRO A 347 -22.13 -2.30 -10.57
CA PRO A 347 -21.82 -1.88 -9.19
C PRO A 347 -22.68 -2.57 -8.13
N ASP A 348 -23.90 -2.96 -8.46
CA ASP A 348 -24.84 -3.63 -7.55
C ASP A 348 -24.44 -5.09 -7.24
N ASP A 349 -23.61 -5.73 -8.08
CA ASP A 349 -23.10 -7.10 -7.84
C ASP A 349 -21.91 -7.10 -6.85
N VAL A 350 -21.30 -5.95 -6.62
CA VAL A 350 -20.05 -5.81 -5.87
C VAL A 350 -20.20 -6.03 -4.35
N PRO A 351 -21.21 -5.49 -3.66
CA PRO A 351 -21.28 -5.56 -2.20
C PRO A 351 -21.21 -6.97 -1.65
N GLY A 352 -21.95 -7.92 -2.24
CA GLY A 352 -21.94 -9.31 -1.81
C GLY A 352 -20.58 -10.00 -1.99
N LYS A 353 -19.86 -9.68 -3.08
CA LYS A 353 -18.51 -10.20 -3.32
C LYS A 353 -17.48 -9.59 -2.35
N LEU A 354 -17.62 -8.31 -2.01
CA LEU A 354 -16.79 -7.68 -1.00
C LEU A 354 -16.99 -8.31 0.39
N ASP A 355 -18.23 -8.60 0.75
CA ASP A 355 -18.57 -9.25 2.01
C ASP A 355 -17.98 -10.67 2.07
N GLU A 356 -18.09 -11.45 0.99
CA GLU A 356 -17.47 -12.77 0.86
C GLU A 356 -15.94 -12.69 1.06
N ASN A 357 -15.29 -11.77 0.35
CA ASN A 357 -13.84 -11.62 0.41
C ASN A 357 -13.35 -11.10 1.77
N ALA A 358 -14.07 -10.16 2.39
CA ALA A 358 -13.74 -9.68 3.73
C ALA A 358 -13.94 -10.77 4.80
N GLY A 359 -15.01 -11.58 4.68
CA GLY A 359 -15.24 -12.72 5.56
C GLY A 359 -14.18 -13.80 5.43
N HIS A 360 -13.78 -14.13 4.21
CA HIS A 360 -12.67 -15.03 3.96
C HIS A 360 -11.37 -14.52 4.60
N TYR A 361 -11.07 -13.21 4.45
CA TYR A 361 -9.87 -12.60 5.00
C TYR A 361 -9.87 -12.61 6.54
N LEU A 362 -10.99 -12.29 7.17
CA LEU A 362 -11.16 -12.38 8.63
C LEU A 362 -10.91 -13.80 9.14
N ASN A 363 -11.49 -14.81 8.47
CA ASN A 363 -11.27 -16.21 8.83
C ASN A 363 -9.81 -16.64 8.67
N LEU A 364 -9.16 -16.22 7.59
CA LEU A 364 -7.73 -16.46 7.36
C LEU A 364 -6.86 -15.88 8.49
N ILE A 365 -7.14 -14.65 8.93
CA ILE A 365 -6.45 -14.04 10.07
C ILE A 365 -6.64 -14.87 11.34
N LYS A 366 -7.87 -15.30 11.62
CA LYS A 366 -8.18 -16.11 12.81
C LYS A 366 -7.47 -17.46 12.79
N GLU A 367 -7.46 -18.14 11.65
CA GLU A 367 -6.75 -19.42 11.48
C GLU A 367 -5.25 -19.25 11.73
N ILE A 368 -4.61 -18.24 11.14
CA ILE A 368 -3.18 -17.98 11.30
C ILE A 368 -2.85 -17.69 12.77
N LEU A 369 -3.59 -16.80 13.42
CA LEU A 369 -3.34 -16.44 14.82
C LEU A 369 -3.59 -17.61 15.78
N LYS A 370 -4.62 -18.39 15.53
CA LYS A 370 -4.93 -19.60 16.30
C LYS A 370 -3.83 -20.65 16.19
N ASP A 371 -3.38 -20.93 14.97
CA ASP A 371 -2.27 -21.86 14.72
C ASP A 371 -1.00 -21.42 15.41
N TYR A 372 -0.67 -20.11 15.28
CA TYR A 372 0.49 -19.55 15.95
C TYR A 372 0.41 -19.69 17.46
N LYS A 373 -0.73 -19.30 18.06
CA LYS A 373 -0.96 -19.39 19.50
C LYS A 373 -0.89 -20.84 20.02
N ASN A 374 -1.51 -21.78 19.30
CA ASN A 374 -1.48 -23.19 19.67
C ASN A 374 -0.05 -23.77 19.64
N LYS A 375 0.76 -23.35 18.64
CA LYS A 375 2.14 -23.83 18.48
C LYS A 375 3.10 -23.23 19.52
N ASN A 376 2.91 -21.96 19.86
CA ASN A 376 3.91 -21.18 20.62
C ASN A 376 3.46 -20.81 22.05
N GLY A 377 2.19 -21.07 22.40
CA GLY A 377 1.64 -20.77 23.73
C GLY A 377 1.48 -19.25 24.03
N LYS A 378 1.61 -18.40 23.01
CA LYS A 378 1.52 -16.94 23.15
C LYS A 378 0.78 -16.31 21.96
N LYS A 379 0.24 -15.10 22.15
CA LYS A 379 -0.41 -14.32 21.09
C LYS A 379 0.61 -13.82 20.09
N GLY A 380 0.21 -13.76 18.82
CA GLY A 380 1.02 -13.17 17.75
C GLY A 380 0.40 -11.90 17.21
N ILE A 381 1.13 -11.24 16.30
CA ILE A 381 0.62 -10.17 15.46
C ILE A 381 0.77 -10.53 13.98
N ILE A 382 -0.31 -10.37 13.21
CA ILE A 382 -0.23 -10.37 11.76
C ILE A 382 -0.03 -8.94 11.28
N VAL A 383 1.04 -8.73 10.50
CA VAL A 383 1.29 -7.45 9.81
C VAL A 383 1.09 -7.65 8.33
N ALA A 384 0.10 -6.96 7.76
CA ALA A 384 -0.33 -7.08 6.38
C ALA A 384 -0.04 -5.78 5.61
N PRO A 385 1.17 -5.62 5.03
CA PRO A 385 1.55 -4.43 4.29
C PRO A 385 1.20 -4.55 2.81
N TYR A 386 0.66 -3.46 2.26
CA TYR A 386 0.30 -3.32 0.85
C TYR A 386 0.63 -1.91 0.35
N ASP A 387 0.86 -1.76 -0.96
CA ASP A 387 0.81 -0.45 -1.59
C ASP A 387 -0.63 0.08 -1.56
N ALA A 388 -0.79 1.31 -1.12
CA ALA A 388 -2.11 1.92 -1.01
C ALA A 388 -2.81 2.04 -2.37
N GLU A 389 -2.05 2.27 -3.43
CA GLU A 389 -2.53 2.43 -4.80
C GLU A 389 -3.11 1.12 -5.38
N LEU A 390 -2.83 -0.03 -4.75
CA LEU A 390 -3.55 -1.27 -5.06
C LEU A 390 -5.06 -1.09 -4.84
N PHE A 391 -5.44 -0.39 -3.76
CA PHE A 391 -6.83 -0.21 -3.36
C PHE A 391 -7.40 1.08 -3.96
N GLY A 392 -8.29 0.94 -4.94
CA GLY A 392 -8.93 2.02 -5.65
C GLY A 392 -8.38 2.21 -7.07
N HIS A 393 -7.07 2.24 -7.26
CA HIS A 393 -6.49 2.41 -8.59
C HIS A 393 -6.38 1.08 -9.35
N TRP A 394 -5.65 0.08 -8.81
CA TRP A 394 -5.49 -1.24 -9.43
C TRP A 394 -6.69 -2.16 -9.18
N TRP A 395 -7.21 -2.14 -7.99
CA TRP A 395 -8.44 -2.81 -7.55
C TRP A 395 -9.44 -1.76 -7.10
N PHE A 396 -10.33 -1.35 -7.99
CA PHE A 396 -11.20 -0.19 -7.77
C PHE A 396 -12.01 -0.27 -6.47
N GLU A 397 -12.51 -1.43 -6.13
CA GLU A 397 -13.33 -1.69 -4.93
C GLU A 397 -12.51 -1.89 -3.66
N GLY A 398 -11.18 -1.86 -3.77
CA GLY A 398 -10.29 -2.16 -2.65
C GLY A 398 -10.47 -1.28 -1.42
N ASN A 399 -10.79 0.01 -1.59
CA ASN A 399 -11.07 0.91 -0.46
C ASN A 399 -12.33 0.48 0.30
N TRP A 400 -13.36 0.00 -0.38
CA TRP A 400 -14.57 -0.51 0.25
C TRP A 400 -14.34 -1.84 0.96
N TRP A 401 -13.43 -2.66 0.44
CA TRP A 401 -12.98 -3.88 1.10
C TRP A 401 -12.21 -3.57 2.38
N ILE A 402 -11.27 -2.61 2.36
CA ILE A 402 -10.55 -2.15 3.57
C ILE A 402 -11.54 -1.74 4.67
N ALA A 403 -12.53 -0.94 4.32
CA ALA A 403 -13.52 -0.48 5.30
C ALA A 403 -14.29 -1.64 5.96
N ARG A 404 -14.65 -2.69 5.18
CA ARG A 404 -15.30 -3.90 5.72
C ARG A 404 -14.37 -4.68 6.64
N VAL A 405 -13.14 -4.90 6.22
CA VAL A 405 -12.14 -5.63 7.00
C VAL A 405 -11.89 -4.95 8.34
N LEU A 406 -11.66 -3.64 8.34
CA LEU A 406 -11.42 -2.87 9.57
C LEU A 406 -12.63 -2.92 10.51
N ARG A 407 -13.85 -2.72 9.98
CA ARG A 407 -15.08 -2.82 10.74
C ARG A 407 -15.26 -4.19 11.38
N TRP A 408 -15.14 -5.25 10.60
CA TRP A 408 -15.40 -6.62 11.07
C TRP A 408 -14.33 -7.12 12.05
N ILE A 409 -13.07 -6.68 11.90
CA ILE A 409 -12.03 -7.02 12.87
C ILE A 409 -12.26 -6.26 14.19
N GLU A 410 -12.68 -5.00 14.15
CA GLU A 410 -12.99 -4.24 15.38
C GLU A 410 -14.21 -4.82 16.13
N ASP A 411 -15.19 -5.36 15.40
CA ASP A 411 -16.35 -6.05 15.97
C ASP A 411 -16.03 -7.46 16.48
N ASP A 412 -14.91 -8.07 16.08
CA ASP A 412 -14.57 -9.46 16.44
C ASP A 412 -13.81 -9.51 17.77
N PRO A 413 -14.37 -10.16 18.83
CA PRO A 413 -13.73 -10.21 20.14
C PRO A 413 -12.48 -11.09 20.22
N GLU A 414 -12.16 -11.87 19.18
CA GLU A 414 -11.00 -12.77 19.14
C GLU A 414 -9.74 -12.09 18.59
N ILE A 415 -9.85 -10.91 17.95
CA ILE A 415 -8.73 -10.21 17.31
C ILE A 415 -8.64 -8.77 17.81
N ASP A 416 -7.45 -8.33 18.20
CA ASP A 416 -7.20 -6.93 18.50
C ASP A 416 -6.81 -6.17 17.23
N LEU A 417 -7.66 -5.24 16.75
CA LEU A 417 -7.26 -4.30 15.70
C LEU A 417 -6.27 -3.29 16.29
N THR A 418 -5.09 -3.16 15.66
CA THR A 418 -4.02 -2.28 16.13
C THR A 418 -3.31 -1.57 14.99
N ASN A 419 -2.48 -0.58 15.30
CA ASN A 419 -1.45 -0.07 14.41
C ASN A 419 -0.05 -0.35 14.99
N SER A 420 0.97 -0.19 14.17
CA SER A 420 2.34 -0.57 14.55
C SER A 420 2.84 0.17 15.78
N ARG A 421 2.54 1.46 15.91
CA ARG A 421 2.95 2.27 17.07
C ARG A 421 2.25 1.81 18.34
N ILE A 422 0.93 1.68 18.34
CA ILE A 422 0.15 1.24 19.50
C ILE A 422 0.61 -0.13 19.97
N PHE A 423 0.88 -1.06 19.03
CA PHE A 423 1.34 -2.39 19.37
C PHE A 423 2.71 -2.39 20.09
N LEU A 424 3.62 -1.51 19.69
CA LEU A 424 4.95 -1.43 20.32
C LEU A 424 4.95 -0.65 21.65
N GLU A 425 3.94 0.18 21.89
CA GLU A 425 3.80 0.95 23.13
C GLU A 425 3.15 0.12 24.26
N ASN A 426 2.47 -0.99 23.95
CA ASN A 426 1.81 -1.91 24.89
C ASN A 426 2.65 -3.18 25.13
#